data_0ccc700a3efc82b08e7f2b762a9bf093
#
_entry.id   0ccc700a3efc82b08e7f2b762a9bf093
#
_cell.length_a   1.000
_cell.length_b   1.000
_cell.length_c   1.000
_cell.angle_alpha   90.00
_cell.angle_beta   90.00
_cell.angle_gamma   90.00
#
_symmetry.space_group_name_H-M   'P 1'
#
loop_
_entity.id
_entity.type
_entity.pdbx_description
1 polymer ?
#
loop_
_entity_poly.entity_id
_entity_poly.type
_entity_poly.pdbx_seq_one_letter_code
_entity_poly.pdbx_strand_id
1 'polypeptide(L)'
;GPHLPSTGRLRAFKLTGVAGAYWRGDERNPMLQRIYGTAFPSQEQLDEFLRRREEAARRDHRRLGRELDLFSIPEQLGGGLVLWHAKGGMLRYLIEEFCRREHLKRGYQMVFSPHIARAHLWETSGHLSFYRDGMYGPMMIDDEEYRIKPMNCPFHVLIYKSQVRSYRDLPIRYFELGTVY
;
A
#
# COMPACT_ATOMS: atom_id res chain seq x y z
N GLY A 1 -9.04 -12.36 23.95
CA GLY A 1 -7.87 -12.68 24.74
C GLY A 1 -8.14 -12.64 26.25
N PRO A 2 -7.16 -12.96 27.11
CA PRO A 2 -7.35 -12.95 28.55
C PRO A 2 -7.63 -11.53 29.05
N HIS A 3 -8.52 -11.42 30.03
CA HIS A 3 -8.89 -10.16 30.64
C HIS A 3 -8.06 -9.90 31.90
N LEU A 4 -7.82 -8.63 32.19
CA LEU A 4 -7.24 -8.24 33.48
C LEU A 4 -8.28 -8.44 34.59
N PRO A 5 -7.90 -8.98 35.75
CA PRO A 5 -8.82 -9.16 36.87
C PRO A 5 -9.26 -7.86 37.50
N SER A 6 -8.53 -6.75 37.29
CA SER A 6 -8.85 -5.42 37.80
C SER A 6 -8.16 -4.35 36.97
N THR A 7 -8.87 -3.29 36.65
CA THR A 7 -8.32 -2.08 36.00
C THR A 7 -7.32 -1.33 36.84
N GLY A 8 -7.33 -1.53 38.18
CA GLY A 8 -6.34 -0.97 39.09
C GLY A 8 -4.89 -1.43 38.86
N ARG A 9 -4.71 -2.49 38.03
CA ARG A 9 -3.38 -2.92 37.57
C ARG A 9 -2.83 -2.09 36.41
N LEU A 10 -3.66 -1.31 35.74
CA LEU A 10 -3.26 -0.40 34.64
C LEU A 10 -2.77 0.92 35.27
N ARG A 11 -1.46 1.07 35.39
CA ARG A 11 -0.85 2.29 35.96
C ARG A 11 -0.47 3.30 34.89
N ALA A 12 -0.03 2.84 33.72
CA ALA A 12 0.40 3.68 32.63
C ALA A 12 -0.58 3.53 31.45
N PHE A 13 -1.51 4.47 31.31
CA PHE A 13 -2.46 4.49 30.19
C PHE A 13 -2.73 5.91 29.72
N LYS A 14 -3.15 6.06 28.48
CA LYS A 14 -3.55 7.33 27.87
C LYS A 14 -4.74 7.13 26.95
N LEU A 15 -5.77 7.98 27.08
CA LEU A 15 -6.82 8.09 26.08
C LEU A 15 -6.28 8.86 24.87
N THR A 16 -6.48 8.32 23.68
CA THR A 16 -5.84 8.82 22.47
C THR A 16 -6.81 9.41 21.44
N GLY A 17 -8.10 9.21 21.61
CA GLY A 17 -9.11 9.78 20.72
C GLY A 17 -10.51 9.30 21.02
N VAL A 18 -11.47 9.96 20.39
CA VAL A 18 -12.89 9.60 20.38
C VAL A 18 -13.37 9.64 18.93
N ALA A 19 -14.21 8.70 18.52
CA ALA A 19 -14.87 8.69 17.22
C ALA A 19 -16.28 8.11 17.34
N GLY A 20 -17.17 8.47 16.41
CA GLY A 20 -18.44 7.79 16.22
C GLY A 20 -18.21 6.37 15.68
N ALA A 21 -19.03 5.43 16.12
CA ALA A 21 -19.05 4.07 15.57
C ALA A 21 -20.45 3.48 15.68
N TYR A 22 -20.95 2.94 14.58
CA TYR A 22 -22.22 2.22 14.63
C TYR A 22 -22.07 0.90 15.38
N TRP A 23 -23.09 0.58 16.19
CA TRP A 23 -23.13 -0.70 16.89
C TRP A 23 -22.98 -1.87 15.90
N ARG A 24 -22.02 -2.75 16.15
CA ARG A 24 -21.66 -3.89 15.30
C ARG A 24 -21.28 -3.53 13.85
N GLY A 25 -20.89 -2.27 13.58
CA GLY A 25 -20.46 -1.84 12.27
C GLY A 25 -21.57 -1.66 11.23
N ASP A 26 -22.83 -1.72 11.63
CA ASP A 26 -23.99 -1.53 10.77
C ASP A 26 -24.57 -0.13 10.98
N GLU A 27 -24.61 0.67 9.93
CA GLU A 27 -25.10 2.07 9.95
C GLU A 27 -26.58 2.21 10.31
N ARG A 28 -27.36 1.12 10.22
CA ARG A 28 -28.76 1.08 10.66
C ARG A 28 -28.91 1.00 12.18
N ASN A 29 -27.83 0.66 12.88
CA ASN A 29 -27.81 0.57 14.33
C ASN A 29 -27.49 1.92 14.98
N PRO A 30 -27.76 2.09 16.29
CA PRO A 30 -27.42 3.31 17.01
C PRO A 30 -25.93 3.65 16.89
N MET A 31 -25.64 4.95 16.68
CA MET A 31 -24.29 5.47 16.73
C MET A 31 -23.84 5.61 18.19
N LEU A 32 -22.71 5.00 18.50
CA LEU A 32 -22.06 5.04 19.80
C LEU A 32 -20.79 5.88 19.71
N GLN A 33 -20.26 6.28 20.87
CA GLN A 33 -18.91 6.84 20.98
C GLN A 33 -17.91 5.70 21.19
N ARG A 34 -16.89 5.65 20.33
CA ARG A 34 -15.73 4.77 20.51
C ARG A 34 -14.58 5.56 21.09
N ILE A 35 -14.17 5.19 22.28
CA ILE A 35 -13.04 5.79 22.98
C ILE A 35 -11.80 4.92 22.72
N TYR A 36 -10.74 5.54 22.21
CA TYR A 36 -9.46 4.88 21.95
C TYR A 36 -8.48 5.20 23.08
N GLY A 37 -7.70 4.22 23.43
CA GLY A 37 -6.65 4.36 24.43
C GLY A 37 -5.54 3.35 24.22
N THR A 38 -4.45 3.55 24.93
CA THR A 38 -3.31 2.62 24.99
C THR A 38 -2.84 2.48 26.40
N ALA A 39 -2.27 1.33 26.75
CA ALA A 39 -1.70 1.07 28.06
C ALA A 39 -0.37 0.33 27.92
N PHE A 40 0.53 0.58 28.86
CA PHE A 40 1.87 -0.01 28.92
C PHE A 40 2.19 -0.49 30.33
N PRO A 41 3.15 -1.42 30.48
CA PRO A 41 3.59 -1.92 31.78
C PRO A 41 4.21 -0.84 32.67
N SER A 42 4.85 0.19 32.09
CA SER A 42 5.44 1.30 32.84
C SER A 42 5.15 2.66 32.20
N GLN A 43 5.30 3.72 32.99
CA GLN A 43 5.12 5.10 32.51
C GLN A 43 6.17 5.47 31.46
N GLU A 44 7.41 5.01 31.62
CA GLU A 44 8.50 5.29 30.67
C GLU A 44 8.19 4.73 29.28
N GLN A 45 7.61 3.52 29.22
CA GLN A 45 7.22 2.91 27.94
C GLN A 45 6.04 3.66 27.30
N LEU A 46 5.09 4.14 28.10
CA LEU A 46 4.00 4.97 27.62
C LEU A 46 4.53 6.29 27.06
N ASP A 47 5.41 6.97 27.79
CA ASP A 47 6.00 8.25 27.38
C ASP A 47 6.81 8.10 26.08
N GLU A 48 7.61 7.03 25.98
CA GLU A 48 8.35 6.72 24.76
C GLU A 48 7.40 6.46 23.56
N PHE A 49 6.32 5.72 23.79
CA PHE A 49 5.31 5.51 22.74
C PHE A 49 4.66 6.82 22.29
N LEU A 50 4.28 7.68 23.23
CA LEU A 50 3.68 8.99 22.92
C LEU A 50 4.66 9.89 22.18
N ARG A 51 5.93 9.92 22.59
CA ARG A 51 7.00 10.65 21.91
C ARG A 51 7.19 10.17 20.47
N ARG A 52 7.25 8.84 20.25
CA ARG A 52 7.36 8.27 18.90
C ARG A 52 6.15 8.60 18.03
N ARG A 53 4.96 8.59 18.62
CA ARG A 53 3.72 8.94 17.91
C ARG A 53 3.71 10.41 17.50
N GLU A 54 4.15 11.29 18.37
CA GLU A 54 4.28 12.73 18.06
C GLU A 54 5.32 12.94 16.95
N GLU A 55 6.45 12.28 17.04
CA GLU A 55 7.49 12.37 16.01
C GLU A 55 7.03 11.80 14.67
N ALA A 56 6.29 10.69 14.67
CA ALA A 56 5.69 10.14 13.46
C ALA A 56 4.72 11.14 12.79
N ALA A 57 3.91 11.86 13.58
CA ALA A 57 3.03 12.91 13.05
C ALA A 57 3.81 14.08 12.44
N ARG A 58 4.96 14.45 13.01
CA ARG A 58 5.85 15.47 12.42
C ARG A 58 6.48 15.00 11.11
N ARG A 59 6.72 13.70 10.95
CA ARG A 59 7.32 13.07 9.77
C ARG A 59 6.30 12.57 8.75
N ASP A 60 5.03 12.91 8.90
CA ASP A 60 4.00 12.50 7.95
C ASP A 60 4.36 12.98 6.54
N HIS A 61 4.48 12.03 5.61
CA HIS A 61 4.89 12.30 4.23
C HIS A 61 3.94 13.25 3.51
N ARG A 62 2.64 13.25 3.86
CA ARG A 62 1.65 14.15 3.27
C ARG A 62 1.90 15.61 3.65
N ARG A 63 2.39 15.82 4.88
CA ARG A 63 2.82 17.14 5.36
C ARG A 63 4.15 17.52 4.75
N LEU A 64 5.18 16.69 4.93
CA LEU A 64 6.53 16.97 4.44
C LEU A 64 6.58 17.08 2.91
N GLY A 65 5.81 16.24 2.20
CA GLY A 65 5.72 16.30 0.74
C GLY A 65 5.27 17.66 0.23
N ARG A 66 4.31 18.29 0.93
CA ARG A 66 3.81 19.63 0.61
C ARG A 66 4.78 20.71 1.04
N GLU A 67 5.26 20.66 2.31
CA GLU A 67 6.16 21.69 2.86
C GLU A 67 7.50 21.76 2.12
N LEU A 68 8.02 20.63 1.64
CA LEU A 68 9.29 20.52 0.92
C LEU A 68 9.14 20.56 -0.60
N ASP A 69 7.92 20.71 -1.10
CA ASP A 69 7.61 20.72 -2.53
C ASP A 69 8.09 19.45 -3.26
N LEU A 70 7.76 18.26 -2.68
CA LEU A 70 8.18 16.98 -3.23
C LEU A 70 7.18 16.41 -4.22
N PHE A 71 5.89 16.56 -3.94
CA PHE A 71 4.80 16.05 -4.78
C PHE A 71 3.48 16.76 -4.48
N SER A 72 2.56 16.62 -5.41
CA SER A 72 1.16 17.05 -5.25
C SER A 72 0.18 16.02 -5.79
N ILE A 73 -1.06 16.10 -5.34
CA ILE A 73 -2.19 15.32 -5.84
C ILE A 73 -3.30 16.33 -6.18
N PRO A 74 -3.22 16.98 -7.34
CA PRO A 74 -4.23 17.95 -7.73
C PRO A 74 -5.56 17.24 -8.05
N GLU A 75 -6.66 17.92 -7.73
CA GLU A 75 -8.01 17.39 -7.93
C GLU A 75 -8.27 16.98 -9.39
N GLN A 76 -7.68 17.73 -10.34
CA GLN A 76 -7.81 17.46 -11.78
C GLN A 76 -7.28 16.09 -12.22
N LEU A 77 -6.38 15.48 -11.46
CA LEU A 77 -5.86 14.15 -11.78
C LEU A 77 -6.73 13.01 -11.22
N GLY A 78 -7.35 13.26 -10.08
CA GLY A 78 -8.06 12.22 -9.32
C GLY A 78 -7.28 11.67 -8.13
N GLY A 79 -8.00 10.96 -7.26
CA GLY A 79 -7.44 10.43 -6.01
C GLY A 79 -6.35 9.40 -6.24
N GLY A 80 -5.26 9.51 -5.50
CA GLY A 80 -4.15 8.56 -5.54
C GLY A 80 -3.14 8.76 -6.68
N LEU A 81 -3.42 9.65 -7.64
CA LEU A 81 -2.51 9.95 -8.74
C LEU A 81 -1.58 11.10 -8.36
N VAL A 82 -0.28 10.81 -8.29
CA VAL A 82 0.73 11.70 -7.73
C VAL A 82 1.57 12.36 -8.82
N LEU A 83 1.65 13.70 -8.80
CA LEU A 83 2.65 14.45 -9.54
C LEU A 83 3.90 14.61 -8.69
N TRP A 84 5.01 14.07 -9.14
CA TRP A 84 6.31 14.25 -8.53
C TRP A 84 6.95 15.53 -9.02
N HIS A 85 7.24 16.45 -8.10
CA HIS A 85 7.96 17.69 -8.42
C HIS A 85 9.47 17.43 -8.52
N ALA A 86 10.24 18.41 -8.95
CA ALA A 86 11.66 18.18 -9.25
C ALA A 86 12.46 17.59 -8.10
N LYS A 87 12.27 18.07 -6.87
CA LYS A 87 12.95 17.53 -5.68
C LYS A 87 12.47 16.13 -5.34
N GLY A 88 11.15 15.90 -5.37
CA GLY A 88 10.55 14.60 -5.10
C GLY A 88 10.92 13.57 -6.18
N GLY A 89 10.95 13.97 -7.45
CA GLY A 89 11.42 13.16 -8.57
C GLY A 89 12.87 12.72 -8.39
N MET A 90 13.74 13.61 -7.93
CA MET A 90 15.14 13.25 -7.64
C MET A 90 15.25 12.27 -6.46
N LEU A 91 14.49 12.48 -5.38
CA LEU A 91 14.45 11.52 -4.27
C LEU A 91 13.95 10.15 -4.72
N ARG A 92 12.88 10.12 -5.50
CA ARG A 92 12.35 8.89 -6.08
C ARG A 92 13.39 8.19 -6.93
N TYR A 93 14.06 8.90 -7.82
CA TYR A 93 15.14 8.37 -8.67
C TYR A 93 16.25 7.71 -7.85
N LEU A 94 16.75 8.37 -6.81
CA LEU A 94 17.82 7.84 -5.95
C LEU A 94 17.40 6.57 -5.20
N ILE A 95 16.15 6.52 -4.71
CA ILE A 95 15.59 5.34 -4.04
C ILE A 95 15.43 4.19 -5.05
N GLU A 96 14.90 4.48 -6.23
CA GLU A 96 14.72 3.49 -7.29
C GLU A 96 16.07 2.93 -7.77
N GLU A 97 17.08 3.80 -7.95
CA GLU A 97 18.43 3.37 -8.30
C GLU A 97 19.04 2.46 -7.23
N PHE A 98 18.93 2.83 -5.96
CA PHE A 98 19.35 1.99 -4.85
C PHE A 98 18.64 0.61 -4.88
N CYS A 99 17.30 0.59 -5.04
CA CYS A 99 16.54 -0.64 -5.12
C CYS A 99 16.97 -1.52 -6.30
N ARG A 100 17.16 -0.95 -7.50
CA ARG A 100 17.64 -1.70 -8.67
C ARG A 100 18.99 -2.34 -8.41
N ARG A 101 19.95 -1.55 -7.94
CA ARG A 101 21.30 -2.05 -7.65
C ARG A 101 21.30 -3.18 -6.63
N GLU A 102 20.54 -3.02 -5.54
CA GLU A 102 20.48 -4.01 -4.48
C GLU A 102 19.76 -5.30 -4.90
N HIS A 103 18.75 -5.23 -5.76
CA HIS A 103 18.12 -6.42 -6.31
C HIS A 103 19.02 -7.16 -7.29
N LEU A 104 19.64 -6.45 -8.25
CA LEU A 104 20.58 -7.04 -9.20
C LEU A 104 21.76 -7.72 -8.48
N LYS A 105 22.33 -7.07 -7.47
CA LYS A 105 23.40 -7.63 -6.64
C LYS A 105 23.00 -8.92 -5.94
N ARG A 106 21.72 -9.11 -5.63
CA ARG A 106 21.18 -10.32 -4.98
C ARG A 106 20.66 -11.37 -5.96
N GLY A 107 20.99 -11.24 -7.24
CA GLY A 107 20.64 -12.21 -8.27
C GLY A 107 19.17 -12.13 -8.74
N TYR A 108 18.50 -11.02 -8.51
CA TYR A 108 17.21 -10.77 -9.14
C TYR A 108 17.36 -10.36 -10.59
N GLN A 109 16.44 -10.77 -11.44
CA GLN A 109 16.38 -10.40 -12.84
C GLN A 109 15.33 -9.31 -13.02
N MET A 110 15.75 -8.18 -13.61
CA MET A 110 14.83 -7.07 -13.83
C MET A 110 13.97 -7.34 -15.05
N VAL A 111 12.66 -7.15 -14.87
CA VAL A 111 11.64 -7.28 -15.90
C VAL A 111 10.80 -6.01 -15.98
N PHE A 112 10.08 -5.85 -17.09
CA PHE A 112 9.15 -4.74 -17.31
C PHE A 112 7.84 -5.26 -17.85
N SER A 113 6.73 -4.76 -17.33
CA SER A 113 5.40 -5.09 -17.78
C SER A 113 4.67 -3.86 -18.33
N PRO A 114 3.78 -4.02 -19.33
CA PRO A 114 2.97 -2.92 -19.83
C PRO A 114 1.98 -2.42 -18.78
N HIS A 115 1.43 -1.21 -19.00
CA HIS A 115 0.44 -0.61 -18.09
C HIS A 115 -0.99 -1.13 -18.29
N ILE A 116 -1.27 -1.69 -19.47
CA ILE A 116 -2.57 -2.20 -19.86
C ILE A 116 -2.46 -3.63 -20.37
N ALA A 117 -3.53 -4.40 -20.26
CA ALA A 117 -3.65 -5.72 -20.87
C ALA A 117 -5.11 -6.01 -21.23
N ARG A 118 -5.33 -7.01 -22.11
CA ARG A 118 -6.64 -7.54 -22.42
C ARG A 118 -7.33 -8.08 -21.16
N ALA A 119 -8.64 -7.93 -21.08
CA ALA A 119 -9.44 -8.37 -19.94
C ALA A 119 -9.22 -9.85 -19.58
N HIS A 120 -9.00 -10.71 -20.58
CA HIS A 120 -8.75 -12.13 -20.40
C HIS A 120 -7.59 -12.46 -19.42
N LEU A 121 -6.54 -11.62 -19.35
CA LEU A 121 -5.47 -11.80 -18.37
C LEU A 121 -5.99 -11.66 -16.93
N TRP A 122 -6.88 -10.70 -16.72
CA TRP A 122 -7.47 -10.38 -15.42
C TRP A 122 -8.56 -11.38 -15.02
N GLU A 123 -9.25 -11.98 -15.98
CA GLU A 123 -10.17 -13.10 -15.77
C GLU A 123 -9.40 -14.34 -15.33
N THR A 124 -8.39 -14.75 -16.11
CA THR A 124 -7.56 -15.93 -15.81
C THR A 124 -6.86 -15.84 -14.46
N SER A 125 -6.41 -14.66 -14.07
CA SER A 125 -5.74 -14.43 -12.80
C SER A 125 -6.70 -14.16 -11.62
N GLY A 126 -8.01 -14.13 -11.85
CA GLY A 126 -9.03 -13.91 -10.84
C GLY A 126 -9.22 -12.46 -10.38
N HIS A 127 -8.47 -11.50 -10.93
CA HIS A 127 -8.55 -10.10 -10.52
C HIS A 127 -9.93 -9.50 -10.79
N LEU A 128 -10.56 -9.83 -11.91
CA LEU A 128 -11.93 -9.36 -12.22
C LEU A 128 -13.00 -9.94 -11.29
N SER A 129 -12.73 -11.06 -10.64
CA SER A 129 -13.65 -11.63 -9.66
C SER A 129 -13.54 -10.98 -8.29
N PHE A 130 -12.30 -10.65 -7.85
CA PHE A 130 -12.03 -10.16 -6.50
C PHE A 130 -11.92 -8.64 -6.39
N TYR A 131 -11.45 -7.96 -7.45
CA TYR A 131 -11.06 -6.55 -7.40
C TYR A 131 -11.79 -5.67 -8.42
N ARG A 132 -12.86 -6.17 -9.06
CA ARG A 132 -13.57 -5.45 -10.13
C ARG A 132 -13.91 -4.01 -9.74
N ASP A 133 -14.44 -3.82 -8.54
CA ASP A 133 -14.90 -2.52 -8.06
C ASP A 133 -13.76 -1.55 -7.73
N GLY A 134 -12.55 -2.08 -7.53
CA GLY A 134 -11.33 -1.30 -7.31
C GLY A 134 -10.46 -1.12 -8.54
N MET A 135 -10.85 -1.66 -9.69
CA MET A 135 -10.13 -1.51 -10.96
C MET A 135 -10.72 -0.39 -11.80
N TYR A 136 -9.87 0.29 -12.57
CA TYR A 136 -10.35 1.21 -13.59
C TYR A 136 -11.28 0.51 -14.58
N GLY A 137 -12.26 1.26 -15.10
CA GLY A 137 -13.23 0.76 -16.08
C GLY A 137 -12.59 0.19 -17.35
N PRO A 138 -13.33 -0.61 -18.11
CA PRO A 138 -12.83 -1.18 -19.36
C PRO A 138 -12.59 -0.10 -20.42
N MET A 139 -11.59 -0.33 -21.25
CA MET A 139 -11.32 0.41 -22.48
C MET A 139 -11.54 -0.52 -23.66
N MET A 140 -12.37 -0.11 -24.61
CA MET A 140 -12.61 -0.88 -25.83
C MET A 140 -11.65 -0.41 -26.95
N ILE A 141 -10.86 -1.32 -27.50
CA ILE A 141 -9.94 -1.06 -28.60
C ILE A 141 -10.12 -2.20 -29.62
N ASP A 142 -10.51 -1.88 -30.85
CA ASP A 142 -10.76 -2.86 -31.91
C ASP A 142 -11.66 -4.04 -31.47
N ASP A 143 -12.78 -3.72 -30.83
CA ASP A 143 -13.75 -4.66 -30.25
C ASP A 143 -13.22 -5.59 -29.14
N GLU A 144 -12.01 -5.34 -28.65
CA GLU A 144 -11.43 -6.05 -27.51
C GLU A 144 -11.39 -5.20 -26.26
N GLU A 145 -11.70 -5.81 -25.11
CA GLU A 145 -11.66 -5.16 -23.81
C GLU A 145 -10.24 -5.17 -23.23
N TYR A 146 -9.73 -3.97 -22.91
CA TYR A 146 -8.49 -3.75 -22.17
C TYR A 146 -8.73 -3.12 -20.81
N ARG A 147 -7.83 -3.35 -19.88
CA ARG A 147 -7.86 -2.74 -18.55
C ARG A 147 -6.48 -2.26 -18.11
N ILE A 148 -6.46 -1.21 -17.32
CA ILE A 148 -5.28 -0.75 -16.61
C ILE A 148 -4.93 -1.77 -15.51
N LYS A 149 -3.65 -2.04 -15.33
CA LYS A 149 -3.19 -3.05 -14.38
C LYS A 149 -3.33 -2.59 -12.91
N PRO A 150 -4.02 -3.36 -12.07
CA PRO A 150 -4.00 -3.15 -10.62
C PRO A 150 -2.75 -3.74 -9.96
N MET A 151 -2.10 -4.71 -10.60
CA MET A 151 -0.93 -5.43 -10.09
C MET A 151 -0.03 -5.91 -11.24
N ASN A 152 1.25 -6.12 -10.97
CA ASN A 152 2.23 -6.64 -11.93
C ASN A 152 2.27 -8.18 -11.99
N CYS A 153 1.76 -8.87 -10.97
CA CYS A 153 1.90 -10.32 -10.80
C CYS A 153 1.50 -11.17 -12.02
N PRO A 154 0.35 -10.92 -12.69
CA PRO A 154 -0.04 -11.70 -13.86
C PRO A 154 0.95 -11.62 -15.01
N PHE A 155 1.58 -10.46 -15.21
CA PHE A 155 2.61 -10.29 -16.25
C PHE A 155 3.88 -11.07 -15.90
N HIS A 156 4.31 -11.08 -14.64
CA HIS A 156 5.46 -11.88 -14.21
C HIS A 156 5.21 -13.37 -14.40
N VAL A 157 3.97 -13.84 -14.20
CA VAL A 157 3.58 -15.22 -14.51
C VAL A 157 3.64 -15.49 -16.00
N LEU A 158 3.26 -14.54 -16.87
CA LEU A 158 3.40 -14.68 -18.33
C LEU A 158 4.88 -14.76 -18.73
N ILE A 159 5.75 -13.93 -18.14
CA ILE A 159 7.21 -14.01 -18.37
C ILE A 159 7.74 -15.37 -17.92
N TYR A 160 7.31 -15.87 -16.77
CA TYR A 160 7.68 -17.20 -16.32
C TYR A 160 7.25 -18.28 -17.32
N LYS A 161 6.02 -18.23 -17.81
CA LYS A 161 5.44 -19.18 -18.77
C LYS A 161 6.01 -19.06 -20.20
N SER A 162 6.73 -18.01 -20.54
CA SER A 162 7.29 -17.81 -21.89
C SER A 162 8.38 -18.81 -22.28
N GLN A 163 8.88 -19.57 -21.31
CA GLN A 163 9.89 -20.60 -21.50
C GLN A 163 9.49 -21.88 -20.74
N VAL A 164 9.91 -23.03 -21.26
CA VAL A 164 9.79 -24.30 -20.55
C VAL A 164 10.71 -24.26 -19.32
N ARG A 165 10.17 -24.53 -18.15
CA ARG A 165 10.88 -24.48 -16.86
C ARG A 165 10.87 -25.86 -16.19
N SER A 166 11.97 -26.15 -15.51
CA SER A 166 12.11 -27.31 -14.64
C SER A 166 12.17 -26.84 -13.17
N TYR A 167 11.86 -27.72 -12.25
CA TYR A 167 12.08 -27.46 -10.81
C TYR A 167 13.55 -27.16 -10.49
N ARG A 168 14.49 -27.56 -11.35
CA ARG A 168 15.93 -27.28 -11.21
C ARG A 168 16.29 -25.82 -11.54
N ASP A 169 15.40 -25.09 -12.23
CA ASP A 169 15.59 -23.69 -12.57
C ASP A 169 15.18 -22.76 -11.39
N LEU A 170 14.60 -23.34 -10.32
CA LEU A 170 14.13 -22.62 -9.16
C LEU A 170 15.24 -22.45 -8.11
N PRO A 171 15.26 -21.34 -7.38
CA PRO A 171 14.30 -20.25 -7.40
C PRO A 171 14.57 -19.24 -8.52
N ILE A 172 13.53 -18.83 -9.23
CA ILE A 172 13.56 -17.70 -10.16
C ILE A 172 13.14 -16.43 -9.42
N ARG A 173 13.91 -15.36 -9.55
CA ARG A 173 13.66 -14.09 -8.86
C ARG A 173 13.51 -12.98 -9.88
N TYR A 174 12.27 -12.54 -10.13
CA TYR A 174 11.99 -11.35 -10.92
C TYR A 174 11.71 -10.16 -10.02
N PHE A 175 12.07 -8.97 -10.48
CA PHE A 175 11.63 -7.73 -9.86
C PHE A 175 11.32 -6.67 -10.90
N GLU A 176 10.44 -5.76 -10.53
CA GLU A 176 10.03 -4.61 -11.31
C GLU A 176 9.73 -3.45 -10.38
N LEU A 177 10.18 -2.25 -10.71
CA LEU A 177 9.70 -1.02 -10.09
C LEU A 177 8.44 -0.57 -10.85
N GLY A 178 7.40 -1.38 -10.77
CA GLY A 178 6.19 -1.23 -11.54
C GLY A 178 5.27 -0.14 -10.99
N THR A 179 4.63 0.60 -11.89
CA THR A 179 3.52 1.47 -11.57
C THR A 179 2.22 0.68 -11.68
N VAL A 180 1.41 0.72 -10.65
CA VAL A 180 0.08 0.11 -10.59
C VAL A 180 -0.96 1.18 -10.30
N TYR A 181 -2.23 0.89 -10.59
CA TYR A 181 -3.31 1.88 -10.56
C TYR A 181 -4.54 1.35 -9.82
#